data_3a554f1a2a237b1ac8e2bbc8e69e342d
#
_entry.id   3a554f1a2a237b1ac8e2bbc8e69e342d
#
_cell.length_a   1.000
_cell.length_b   1.000
_cell.length_c   1.000
_cell.angle_alpha   90.00
_cell.angle_beta   90.00
_cell.angle_gamma   90.00
#
_symmetry.space_group_name_H-M   'P 1'
#
loop_
_entity.id
_entity.type
_entity.pdbx_description
1 polymer ?
#
loop_
_entity_poly.entity_id
_entity_poly.type
_entity_poly.pdbx_seq_one_letter_code
_entity_poly.pdbx_strand_id
1 'polypeptide(L)'
;MFMRAQGKKTVVDWSDCPIVEVVPGKVSGVPILKGTRVQADSIVENFDGGSPVAEISANFGIPETTIRELLGFAARQQSRLQP
;
A
#
# COMPACT_ATOMS: atom_id res chain seq x y z
N MET A 1 -26.38 -10.30 4.57
CA MET A 1 -25.91 -10.12 4.72
C MET A 1 -25.15 -9.86 4.38
N PHE A 2 -24.70 -9.77 4.36
CA PHE A 2 -23.98 -9.56 4.33
C PHE A 2 -23.05 -9.11 4.14
N MET A 3 -22.80 -8.84 4.11
CA MET A 3 -22.07 -8.50 4.09
C MET A 3 -21.21 -8.15 4.12
N ARG A 4 -20.79 -8.06 4.18
CA ARG A 4 -19.95 -7.80 4.26
C ARG A 4 -19.14 -7.43 4.24
N ALA A 5 -18.85 -7.46 4.44
CA ALA A 5 -18.03 -7.20 4.47
C ALA A 5 -17.26 -6.82 4.18
N GLN A 6 -16.94 -6.63 4.00
CA GLN A 6 -16.17 -6.25 3.71
C GLN A 6 -15.63 -5.62 3.76
N GLY A 7 -15.57 -5.71 3.56
CA GLY A 7 -14.87 -5.19 3.52
C GLY A 7 -14.26 -4.24 4.13
N LYS A 8 -13.89 -4.40 4.70
CA LYS A 8 -13.21 -3.63 5.21
C LYS A 8 -12.02 -3.45 4.74
N LYS A 9 -11.98 -3.10 3.75
CA LYS A 9 -10.79 -2.75 3.27
C LYS A 9 -10.34 -1.59 3.99
N THR A 10 -9.20 -1.65 4.57
CA THR A 10 -8.62 -0.50 5.24
C THR A 10 -8.06 0.44 4.19
N VAL A 11 -8.45 1.69 4.26
CA VAL A 11 -7.96 2.69 3.33
C VAL A 11 -6.83 3.45 4.00
N VAL A 12 -5.66 3.44 3.39
CA VAL A 12 -4.51 4.15 3.90
C VAL A 12 -4.45 5.52 3.25
N ASP A 13 -4.24 6.55 4.06
CA ASP A 13 -4.05 7.91 3.56
C ASP A 13 -2.57 8.09 3.24
N TRP A 14 -2.24 8.06 1.95
CA TRP A 14 -0.86 8.14 1.49
C TRP A 14 -0.34 9.56 1.32
N SER A 15 -1.18 10.57 1.61
CA SER A 15 -0.83 11.95 1.31
C SER A 15 0.44 12.42 2.01
N ASP A 16 0.73 11.90 3.19
CA ASP A 16 1.93 12.28 3.93
C ASP A 16 3.07 11.29 3.77
N CYS A 17 2.92 10.31 2.90
CA CYS A 17 3.96 9.30 2.73
C CYS A 17 5.00 9.80 1.75
N PRO A 18 6.27 9.96 2.18
CA PRO A 18 7.28 10.56 1.31
C PRO A 18 7.68 9.72 0.11
N ILE A 19 7.36 8.43 0.12
CA ILE A 19 7.73 7.56 -1.00
C ILE A 19 6.56 7.24 -1.93
N VAL A 20 5.42 7.89 -1.73
CA VAL A 20 4.22 7.67 -2.55
C VAL A 20 3.85 8.99 -3.23
N GLU A 21 3.40 8.88 -4.47
CA GLU A 21 2.95 10.05 -5.23
C GLU A 21 1.66 9.72 -5.96
N VAL A 22 0.93 10.76 -6.32
CA VAL A 22 -0.25 10.64 -7.18
C VAL A 22 0.02 11.49 -8.40
N VAL A 23 0.07 10.87 -9.57
CA VAL A 23 0.35 11.58 -10.81
C VAL A 23 -0.87 11.47 -11.71
N PRO A 24 -1.55 12.57 -12.00
CA PRO A 24 -2.72 12.53 -12.88
C PRO A 24 -2.33 11.93 -14.24
N GLY A 25 -3.16 11.02 -14.71
CA GLY A 25 -2.90 10.39 -16.00
C GLY A 25 -1.94 9.22 -15.95
N LYS A 26 -1.36 8.95 -14.79
CA LYS A 26 -0.47 7.81 -14.61
C LYS A 26 -1.15 6.84 -13.66
N VAL A 27 -1.38 5.62 -14.13
CA VAL A 27 -2.08 4.57 -13.38
C VAL A 27 -3.40 5.13 -12.82
N SER A 28 -4.11 5.85 -13.67
CA SER A 28 -5.44 6.42 -13.34
C SER A 28 -5.43 7.32 -12.11
N GLY A 29 -4.27 7.89 -11.77
CA GLY A 29 -4.19 8.83 -10.65
C GLY A 29 -4.25 8.18 -9.28
N VAL A 30 -4.06 6.87 -9.17
CA VAL A 30 -4.04 6.23 -7.86
C VAL A 30 -2.64 6.39 -7.23
N PRO A 31 -2.54 6.27 -5.90
CA PRO A 31 -1.24 6.39 -5.24
C PRO A 31 -0.28 5.30 -5.69
N ILE A 32 0.91 5.70 -6.06
CA ILE A 32 1.95 4.78 -6.52
C ILE A 32 3.27 5.10 -5.83
N LEU A 33 4.17 4.12 -5.79
CA LEU A 33 5.53 4.39 -5.33
C LEU A 33 6.20 5.34 -6.31
N LYS A 34 6.90 6.34 -5.78
CA LYS A 34 7.53 7.36 -6.60
C LYS A 34 8.44 6.74 -7.65
N GLY A 35 8.32 7.24 -8.87
CA GLY A 35 9.15 6.78 -9.96
C GLY A 35 8.77 5.43 -10.53
N THR A 36 7.64 4.87 -10.12
CA THR A 36 7.19 3.57 -10.60
C THR A 36 5.73 3.65 -11.01
N ARG A 37 5.21 2.52 -11.48
CA ARG A 37 3.77 2.38 -11.70
C ARG A 37 3.15 1.43 -10.69
N VAL A 38 3.87 1.12 -9.63
CA VAL A 38 3.40 0.14 -8.64
C VAL A 38 2.47 0.84 -7.66
N GLN A 39 1.26 0.33 -7.55
CA GLN A 39 0.27 0.92 -6.66
C GLN A 39 0.60 0.58 -5.21
N ALA A 40 0.61 1.61 -4.37
CA ALA A 40 0.91 1.42 -2.95
C ALA A 40 -0.09 0.47 -2.30
N ASP A 41 -1.37 0.61 -2.64
CA ASP A 41 -2.40 -0.24 -2.05
C ASP A 41 -2.24 -1.70 -2.43
N SER A 42 -1.71 -1.97 -3.63
CA SER A 42 -1.49 -3.37 -4.05
C SER A 42 -0.46 -4.06 -3.17
N ILE A 43 0.57 -3.33 -2.76
CA ILE A 43 1.58 -3.89 -1.88
C ILE A 43 0.98 -4.23 -0.51
N VAL A 44 0.19 -3.32 0.02
CA VAL A 44 -0.47 -3.56 1.31
C VAL A 44 -1.40 -4.76 1.22
N GLU A 45 -2.16 -4.85 0.14
CA GLU A 45 -3.10 -5.96 -0.03
C GLU A 45 -2.38 -7.30 -0.12
N ASN A 46 -1.25 -7.33 -0.83
CA ASN A 46 -0.47 -8.56 -0.93
C ASN A 46 0.07 -8.98 0.43
N PHE A 47 0.56 -8.02 1.20
CA PHE A 47 1.08 -8.33 2.52
C PHE A 47 -0.04 -8.81 3.44
N ASP A 48 -1.18 -8.14 3.41
CA ASP A 48 -2.33 -8.54 4.24
C ASP A 48 -2.84 -9.91 3.85
N GLY A 49 -2.67 -10.29 2.60
CA GLY A 49 -3.07 -11.60 2.11
C GLY A 49 -2.08 -12.71 2.44
N GLY A 50 -0.97 -12.38 3.09
CA GLY A 50 -0.03 -13.39 3.56
C GLY A 50 1.28 -13.46 2.80
N SER A 51 1.49 -12.61 1.79
CA SER A 51 2.75 -12.65 1.05
C SER A 51 3.87 -12.03 1.86
N PRO A 52 5.00 -12.71 2.01
CA PRO A 52 6.13 -12.11 2.74
C PRO A 52 6.78 -11.00 1.94
N VAL A 53 7.48 -10.11 2.64
CA VAL A 53 8.11 -8.95 2.01
C VAL A 53 9.05 -9.38 0.88
N ALA A 54 9.81 -10.45 1.06
CA ALA A 54 10.72 -10.91 0.03
C ALA A 54 9.99 -11.28 -1.26
N GLU A 55 8.85 -11.90 -1.14
CA GLU A 55 8.07 -12.29 -2.31
C GLU A 55 7.48 -11.07 -3.00
N ILE A 56 6.97 -10.13 -2.22
CA ILE A 56 6.41 -8.89 -2.78
C ILE A 56 7.52 -8.13 -3.51
N SER A 57 8.69 -8.05 -2.92
CA SER A 57 9.83 -7.41 -3.53
C SER A 57 10.14 -8.03 -4.90
N ALA A 58 10.19 -9.35 -4.96
CA ALA A 58 10.49 -10.04 -6.20
C ALA A 58 9.41 -9.81 -7.24
N ASN A 59 8.15 -9.86 -6.83
CA ASN A 59 7.03 -9.78 -7.76
C ASN A 59 6.88 -8.38 -8.36
N PHE A 60 7.13 -7.35 -7.58
CA PHE A 60 6.94 -5.99 -8.04
C PHE A 60 8.23 -5.31 -8.47
N GLY A 61 9.38 -5.93 -8.22
CA GLY A 61 10.65 -5.32 -8.58
C GLY A 61 11.00 -4.12 -7.70
N ILE A 62 10.57 -4.14 -6.45
CA ILE A 62 10.76 -3.05 -5.50
C ILE A 62 11.68 -3.53 -4.38
N PRO A 63 12.68 -2.74 -3.97
CA PRO A 63 13.57 -3.16 -2.89
C PRO A 63 12.80 -3.45 -1.61
N GLU A 64 13.24 -4.45 -0.85
CA GLU A 64 12.57 -4.82 0.38
C GLU A 64 12.54 -3.66 1.38
N THR A 65 13.60 -2.86 1.42
CA THR A 65 13.62 -1.71 2.33
C THR A 65 12.48 -0.74 2.03
N THR A 66 12.22 -0.51 0.75
CA THR A 66 11.14 0.36 0.34
C THR A 66 9.79 -0.22 0.74
N ILE A 67 9.63 -1.53 0.55
CA ILE A 67 8.37 -2.18 0.92
C ILE A 67 8.15 -2.10 2.43
N ARG A 68 9.20 -2.34 3.22
CA ARG A 68 9.07 -2.23 4.67
C ARG A 68 8.72 -0.82 5.12
N GLU A 69 9.29 0.17 4.47
CA GLU A 69 8.97 1.55 4.78
C GLU A 69 7.51 1.85 4.47
N LEU A 70 7.03 1.38 3.34
CA LEU A 70 5.65 1.56 2.95
C LEU A 70 4.70 0.89 3.93
N LEU A 71 5.00 -0.36 4.28
CA LEU A 71 4.15 -1.10 5.20
C LEU A 71 4.17 -0.50 6.59
N GLY A 72 5.32 0.03 7.01
CA GLY A 72 5.42 0.72 8.28
C GLY A 72 4.55 1.95 8.33
N PHE A 73 4.54 2.71 7.23
CA PHE A 73 3.67 3.87 7.14
C PHE A 73 2.20 3.46 7.24
N ALA A 74 1.82 2.42 6.51
CA ALA A 74 0.43 1.96 6.52
C ALA A 74 0.02 1.48 7.91
N ALA A 75 0.92 0.78 8.61
CA ALA A 75 0.62 0.29 9.94
C ALA A 75 0.41 1.44 10.92
N ARG A 76 1.21 2.48 10.81
CA ARG A 76 1.06 3.64 11.69
C ARG A 76 -0.23 4.37 11.41
N GLN A 77 -0.64 4.44 10.15
CA GLN A 77 -1.92 5.05 9.80
C GLN A 77 -3.08 4.29 10.42
N GLN A 78 -3.04 2.97 10.31
CA GLN A 78 -4.11 2.16 10.87
C GLN A 78 -4.18 2.27 12.38
N SER A 79 -3.02 2.32 13.03
CA SER A 79 -2.99 2.50 14.47
C SER A 79 -3.64 3.80 14.89
N ARG A 80 -3.39 4.86 14.14
CA ARG A 80 -3.97 6.15 14.48
C ARG A 80 -5.46 6.22 14.25
N LEU A 81 -5.97 5.42 13.32
CA LEU A 81 -7.39 5.43 13.00
C LEU A 81 -8.20 4.58 13.95
N GLN A 82 -7.55 3.74 14.72
CA GLN A 82 -8.27 2.88 15.63
C GLN A 82 -8.46 3.53 16.99
N PRO A 83 -9.61 3.37 17.59
CA PRO A 83 -9.90 3.98 18.89
C PRO A 83 -9.04 3.44 20.01
#